data_ae98c70da07aa86834ba9723d1f45592
#
_entry.id   ae98c70da07aa86834ba9723d1f45592
#
_cell.length_a   1.000
_cell.length_b   1.000
_cell.length_c   1.000
_cell.angle_alpha   90.00
_cell.angle_beta   90.00
_cell.angle_gamma   90.00
#
_symmetry.space_group_name_H-M   'P 1'
#
loop_
_entity.id
_entity.type
_entity.pdbx_description
1 polymer ?
#
loop_
_entity_poly.entity_id
_entity_poly.type
_entity_poly.pdbx_seq_one_letter_code
_entity_poly.pdbx_strand_id
1 'polypeptide(L)'
;MEMPITTHTGRIVVLGASGYIGQHLTAHLSQQGFKVTAAARRIEWLQQQKWPNVRCCFADVYQSKTLAAAFEGADVLVYLVHAMAEDDDLLEKERQAAQHTLLALKDSSIKHIVYLGSMQPEDNHSPHLQARKLTGDLLRMSTIPVTEMRTGIVIGAGSAAFEVMRDMVYNLPVLTPPRWVRSKSSPIALENLLNYLQGLVTLPATENQILEAAGPEYISYQTLFKRFIAMSGKRRWLLPVPLPTSFVSVYFLSLITSVPTSLAKALIQGLNHDLPADSEKLQKLIPQTLIPIDEAIRSTLEKEQQQIMDSPDWGYDPDARARWRPGYGYYPKQAGFTLETSASKAALWKVIQQLGGAEGYFYANGLWKTRARIDDLLGGGVKYGRPDRDFLKPGDKIDGWKVIGLKPQRELALLFGMKAPGLGRLTFTITDHGESRSLDVRAWWHPAGFSGLLYWFSMMPAHQFIFRGMAKRIASLARQKDRCGR
;
A
#
# COMPACT_ATOMS: atom_id res chain seq x y z
N MET A 1 23.28 17.68 -18.24
CA MET A 1 24.34 18.23 -17.37
C MET A 1 24.37 17.32 -16.16
N GLU A 2 25.32 16.38 -16.13
CA GLU A 2 25.49 15.45 -15.01
C GLU A 2 25.91 16.25 -13.78
N MET A 3 25.13 16.18 -12.71
CA MET A 3 25.55 16.74 -11.43
C MET A 3 26.79 15.99 -10.94
N PRO A 4 27.82 16.67 -10.41
CA PRO A 4 28.98 15.99 -9.88
C PRO A 4 28.52 15.08 -8.74
N ILE A 5 28.82 13.79 -8.84
CA ILE A 5 28.62 12.80 -7.77
C ILE A 5 29.57 13.19 -6.64
N THR A 6 29.11 14.07 -5.74
CA THR A 6 29.78 14.22 -4.45
C THR A 6 29.59 12.90 -3.72
N THR A 7 30.69 12.17 -3.54
CA THR A 7 30.72 10.91 -2.79
C THR A 7 30.32 11.20 -1.34
N HIS A 8 29.00 11.18 -1.07
CA HIS A 8 28.50 11.18 0.29
C HIS A 8 28.92 9.86 0.93
N THR A 9 29.91 9.92 1.80
CA THR A 9 30.37 8.78 2.59
C THR A 9 29.40 8.38 3.69
N GLY A 10 28.38 9.20 3.96
CA GLY A 10 27.40 9.02 5.02
C GLY A 10 26.30 8.00 4.70
N ARG A 11 25.69 7.47 5.74
CA ARG A 11 24.53 6.56 5.66
C ARG A 11 23.24 7.35 5.81
N ILE A 12 22.25 7.03 4.98
CA ILE A 12 20.92 7.62 5.02
C ILE A 12 19.95 6.63 5.66
N VAL A 13 19.20 7.05 6.68
CA VAL A 13 18.08 6.27 7.21
C VAL A 13 16.78 6.70 6.51
N VAL A 14 16.06 5.77 5.92
CA VAL A 14 14.69 5.97 5.45
C VAL A 14 13.74 5.35 6.47
N LEU A 15 13.18 6.18 7.35
CA LEU A 15 12.20 5.75 8.35
C LEU A 15 10.81 5.74 7.73
N GLY A 16 10.14 4.60 7.72
CA GLY A 16 8.94 4.34 6.93
C GLY A 16 9.23 3.72 5.56
N ALA A 17 10.37 3.05 5.40
CA ALA A 17 10.85 2.46 4.15
C ALA A 17 9.88 1.45 3.49
N SER A 18 8.95 0.84 4.24
CA SER A 18 7.93 -0.06 3.69
C SER A 18 6.66 0.65 3.22
N GLY A 19 6.57 1.99 3.36
CA GLY A 19 5.50 2.82 2.82
C GLY A 19 5.69 3.12 1.33
N TYR A 20 4.68 3.74 0.70
CA TYR A 20 4.71 4.02 -0.74
C TYR A 20 5.95 4.83 -1.17
N ILE A 21 6.15 6.03 -0.62
CA ILE A 21 7.33 6.84 -0.95
C ILE A 21 8.61 6.18 -0.45
N GLY A 22 8.58 5.58 0.75
CA GLY A 22 9.75 4.96 1.38
C GLY A 22 10.38 3.85 0.55
N GLN A 23 9.56 2.96 -0.03
CA GLN A 23 10.07 1.88 -0.88
C GLN A 23 10.71 2.41 -2.18
N HIS A 24 10.04 3.38 -2.83
CA HIS A 24 10.56 3.98 -4.06
C HIS A 24 11.84 4.79 -3.79
N LEU A 25 11.88 5.56 -2.71
CA LEU A 25 13.07 6.31 -2.32
C LEU A 25 14.23 5.38 -1.96
N THR A 26 13.97 4.32 -1.20
CA THR A 26 15.01 3.33 -0.84
C THR A 26 15.60 2.68 -2.09
N ALA A 27 14.77 2.25 -3.03
CA ALA A 27 15.20 1.67 -4.30
C ALA A 27 16.00 2.70 -5.14
N HIS A 28 15.50 3.92 -5.24
CA HIS A 28 16.13 5.01 -5.99
C HIS A 28 17.53 5.34 -5.42
N LEU A 29 17.64 5.57 -4.12
CA LEU A 29 18.93 5.86 -3.46
C LEU A 29 19.90 4.68 -3.57
N SER A 30 19.42 3.44 -3.45
CA SER A 30 20.22 2.23 -3.63
C SER A 30 20.80 2.12 -5.05
N GLN A 31 19.99 2.40 -6.08
CA GLN A 31 20.44 2.41 -7.49
C GLN A 31 21.47 3.51 -7.77
N GLN A 32 21.40 4.63 -7.05
CA GLN A 32 22.38 5.71 -7.10
C GLN A 32 23.64 5.44 -6.26
N GLY A 33 23.76 4.26 -5.65
CA GLY A 33 24.94 3.83 -4.91
C GLY A 33 25.01 4.32 -3.45
N PHE A 34 23.97 4.97 -2.92
CA PHE A 34 23.94 5.42 -1.53
C PHE A 34 23.89 4.24 -0.54
N LYS A 35 24.52 4.41 0.62
CA LYS A 35 24.37 3.50 1.76
C LYS A 35 23.08 3.82 2.51
N VAL A 36 22.09 2.94 2.47
CA VAL A 36 20.78 3.18 3.06
C VAL A 36 20.50 2.22 4.21
N THR A 37 19.91 2.73 5.30
CA THR A 37 19.21 1.92 6.29
C THR A 37 17.71 2.04 6.02
N ALA A 38 17.10 0.98 5.52
CA ALA A 38 15.65 0.87 5.33
C ALA A 38 15.00 0.46 6.66
N ALA A 39 14.32 1.39 7.31
CA ALA A 39 13.76 1.22 8.65
C ALA A 39 12.24 1.18 8.62
N ALA A 40 11.64 0.08 9.06
CA ALA A 40 10.18 -0.07 9.14
C ALA A 40 9.77 -1.28 10.00
N ARG A 41 8.48 -1.35 10.36
CA ARG A 41 7.89 -2.50 11.08
C ARG A 41 7.88 -3.79 10.24
N ARG A 42 7.66 -3.69 8.91
CA ARG A 42 7.60 -4.84 7.99
C ARG A 42 8.99 -5.20 7.45
N ILE A 43 9.89 -5.59 8.34
CA ILE A 43 11.29 -5.89 7.99
C ILE A 43 11.43 -7.02 6.97
N GLU A 44 10.61 -8.06 7.07
CA GLU A 44 10.68 -9.21 6.18
C GLU A 44 10.36 -8.83 4.72
N TRP A 45 9.40 -7.91 4.53
CA TRP A 45 9.10 -7.37 3.22
C TRP A 45 10.28 -6.59 2.64
N LEU A 46 10.95 -5.76 3.47
CA LEU A 46 12.15 -5.02 3.05
C LEU A 46 13.28 -5.97 2.62
N GLN A 47 13.53 -7.01 3.40
CA GLN A 47 14.59 -8.01 3.11
C GLN A 47 14.35 -8.76 1.79
N GLN A 48 13.10 -8.99 1.40
CA GLN A 48 12.75 -9.65 0.15
C GLN A 48 13.11 -8.80 -1.08
N GLN A 49 13.23 -7.48 -0.95
CA GLN A 49 13.56 -6.58 -2.07
C GLN A 49 15.00 -6.72 -2.56
N LYS A 50 15.92 -7.17 -1.70
CA LYS A 50 17.34 -7.42 -2.02
C LYS A 50 18.04 -6.22 -2.68
N TRP A 51 17.69 -5.00 -2.30
CA TRP A 51 18.33 -3.79 -2.80
C TRP A 51 19.83 -3.77 -2.45
N PRO A 52 20.73 -3.45 -3.41
CA PRO A 52 22.15 -3.31 -3.13
C PRO A 52 22.42 -2.15 -2.15
N ASN A 53 23.46 -2.26 -1.31
CA ASN A 53 23.88 -1.25 -0.33
C ASN A 53 22.80 -0.84 0.71
N VAL A 54 21.76 -1.68 0.89
CA VAL A 54 20.67 -1.44 1.85
C VAL A 54 20.75 -2.38 3.04
N ARG A 55 20.83 -1.79 4.25
CA ARG A 55 20.64 -2.50 5.52
C ARG A 55 19.16 -2.40 5.91
N CYS A 56 18.48 -3.50 6.08
CA CYS A 56 17.11 -3.53 6.60
C CYS A 56 17.13 -3.56 8.14
N CYS A 57 16.35 -2.68 8.78
CA CYS A 57 16.25 -2.57 10.24
C CYS A 57 14.79 -2.55 10.68
N PHE A 58 14.46 -3.32 11.72
CA PHE A 58 13.16 -3.18 12.37
C PHE A 58 13.10 -1.87 13.13
N ALA A 59 12.09 -1.05 12.87
CA ALA A 59 11.87 0.21 13.56
C ALA A 59 10.37 0.47 13.72
N ASP A 60 9.97 0.75 14.96
CA ASP A 60 8.62 1.17 15.32
C ASP A 60 8.70 2.50 16.07
N VAL A 61 8.08 3.54 15.53
CA VAL A 61 8.07 4.89 16.11
C VAL A 61 7.41 4.96 17.50
N TYR A 62 6.63 3.94 17.86
CA TYR A 62 6.07 3.79 19.21
C TYR A 62 6.99 3.08 20.20
N GLN A 63 8.19 2.63 19.74
CA GLN A 63 9.20 1.92 20.53
C GLN A 63 10.58 2.57 20.33
N SER A 64 10.89 3.61 21.11
CA SER A 64 12.10 4.44 20.94
C SER A 64 13.41 3.64 20.86
N LYS A 65 13.53 2.53 21.60
CA LYS A 65 14.70 1.63 21.57
C LYS A 65 14.97 1.06 20.17
N THR A 66 13.93 0.81 19.36
CA THR A 66 14.09 0.28 18.01
C THR A 66 14.60 1.34 17.03
N LEU A 67 14.33 2.62 17.31
CA LEU A 67 14.78 3.73 16.51
C LEU A 67 16.29 3.98 16.67
N ALA A 68 16.81 3.86 17.88
CA ALA A 68 18.25 4.03 18.15
C ALA A 68 19.11 3.09 17.30
N ALA A 69 18.71 1.80 17.21
CA ALA A 69 19.39 0.83 16.35
C ALA A 69 19.31 1.15 14.86
N ALA A 70 18.20 1.77 14.42
CA ALA A 70 18.03 2.18 13.03
C ALA A 70 18.91 3.40 12.68
N PHE A 71 19.16 4.31 13.65
CA PHE A 71 19.91 5.54 13.47
C PHE A 71 21.43 5.35 13.60
N GLU A 72 21.87 4.19 14.06
CA GLU A 72 23.28 3.91 14.28
C GLU A 72 24.14 4.12 13.02
N GLY A 73 25.16 4.98 13.14
CA GLY A 73 26.10 5.29 12.06
C GLY A 73 25.49 6.01 10.86
N ALA A 74 24.36 6.70 11.06
CA ALA A 74 23.69 7.47 10.02
C ALA A 74 23.96 8.98 10.17
N ASP A 75 24.03 9.68 9.03
CA ASP A 75 24.21 11.13 8.98
C ASP A 75 22.92 11.87 8.66
N VAL A 76 22.00 11.23 7.91
CA VAL A 76 20.75 11.84 7.46
C VAL A 76 19.58 10.94 7.79
N LEU A 77 18.52 11.52 8.35
CA LEU A 77 17.22 10.86 8.55
C LEU A 77 16.19 11.39 7.55
N VAL A 78 15.63 10.51 6.72
CA VAL A 78 14.43 10.82 5.95
C VAL A 78 13.22 10.27 6.71
N TYR A 79 12.38 11.18 7.22
CA TYR A 79 11.22 10.85 8.02
C TYR A 79 9.96 10.79 7.12
N LEU A 80 9.44 9.59 6.88
CA LEU A 80 8.27 9.32 6.01
C LEU A 80 7.11 8.66 6.77
N VAL A 81 7.22 8.53 8.08
CA VAL A 81 6.18 7.89 8.89
C VAL A 81 5.04 8.88 9.13
N HIS A 82 3.82 8.37 9.06
CA HIS A 82 2.65 9.06 9.54
C HIS A 82 1.62 8.03 10.02
N ALA A 83 0.86 8.37 11.05
CA ALA A 83 -0.22 7.54 11.54
C ALA A 83 -1.39 7.55 10.55
N MET A 84 -1.86 6.35 10.18
CA MET A 84 -3.04 6.14 9.33
C MET A 84 -4.21 5.66 10.21
N ALA A 85 -4.37 6.25 11.39
CA ALA A 85 -5.42 5.87 12.31
C ALA A 85 -6.78 6.36 11.81
N GLU A 86 -7.80 5.52 11.95
CA GLU A 86 -9.20 5.90 11.70
C GLU A 86 -9.83 6.60 12.92
N ASP A 87 -9.10 6.66 14.03
CA ASP A 87 -9.57 7.07 15.36
C ASP A 87 -9.35 8.55 15.64
N ASP A 88 -10.09 9.08 16.63
CA ASP A 88 -9.95 10.44 17.18
C ASP A 88 -8.58 10.73 17.80
N ASP A 89 -7.71 9.73 17.85
CA ASP A 89 -6.38 9.74 18.48
C ASP A 89 -5.21 9.99 17.49
N LEU A 90 -5.51 10.45 16.26
CA LEU A 90 -4.50 10.66 15.22
C LEU A 90 -3.40 11.65 15.63
N LEU A 91 -3.80 12.79 16.23
CA LEU A 91 -2.88 13.84 16.68
C LEU A 91 -1.95 13.35 17.79
N GLU A 92 -2.49 12.56 18.73
CA GLU A 92 -1.69 12.01 19.83
C GLU A 92 -0.71 10.96 19.33
N LYS A 93 -1.11 10.10 18.41
CA LYS A 93 -0.23 9.12 17.78
C LYS A 93 0.92 9.79 17.01
N GLU A 94 0.65 10.85 16.26
CA GLU A 94 1.70 11.62 15.56
C GLU A 94 2.62 12.31 16.57
N ARG A 95 2.08 12.88 17.67
CA ARG A 95 2.87 13.47 18.75
C ARG A 95 3.82 12.45 19.36
N GLN A 96 3.34 11.29 19.76
CA GLN A 96 4.16 10.23 20.35
C GLN A 96 5.25 9.75 19.38
N ALA A 97 4.92 9.53 18.11
CA ALA A 97 5.88 9.12 17.10
C ALA A 97 7.01 10.14 16.93
N ALA A 98 6.67 11.44 16.85
CA ALA A 98 7.66 12.51 16.75
C ALA A 98 8.52 12.61 18.02
N GLN A 99 7.91 12.54 19.22
CA GLN A 99 8.63 12.61 20.50
C GLN A 99 9.61 11.43 20.68
N HIS A 100 9.20 10.20 20.37
CA HIS A 100 10.09 9.04 20.43
C HIS A 100 11.24 9.16 19.44
N THR A 101 10.97 9.72 18.25
CA THR A 101 12.03 10.01 17.27
C THR A 101 13.01 11.03 17.80
N LEU A 102 12.53 12.15 18.37
CA LEU A 102 13.38 13.17 18.99
C LEU A 102 14.22 12.61 20.14
N LEU A 103 13.66 11.71 20.95
CA LEU A 103 14.43 11.03 22.01
C LEU A 103 15.56 10.18 21.45
N ALA A 104 15.29 9.40 20.40
CA ALA A 104 16.30 8.56 19.77
C ALA A 104 17.37 9.35 19.01
N LEU A 105 17.07 10.57 18.57
CA LEU A 105 18.00 11.48 17.89
C LEU A 105 19.06 12.07 18.83
N LYS A 106 18.80 12.19 20.14
CA LYS A 106 19.73 12.83 21.10
C LYS A 106 21.12 12.16 21.13
N ASP A 107 21.12 10.83 21.01
CA ASP A 107 22.36 10.03 21.09
C ASP A 107 22.79 9.50 19.70
N SER A 108 22.24 10.08 18.61
CA SER A 108 22.56 9.68 17.24
C SER A 108 23.63 10.55 16.60
N SER A 109 24.23 10.06 15.52
CA SER A 109 25.16 10.81 14.66
C SER A 109 24.46 11.61 13.55
N ILE A 110 23.11 11.66 13.53
CA ILE A 110 22.32 12.32 12.50
C ILE A 110 22.54 13.84 12.58
N LYS A 111 22.84 14.44 11.43
CA LYS A 111 23.16 15.87 11.26
C LYS A 111 22.09 16.64 10.50
N HIS A 112 21.17 15.93 9.83
CA HIS A 112 20.12 16.51 9.03
C HIS A 112 18.86 15.61 9.02
N ILE A 113 17.70 16.22 9.16
CA ILE A 113 16.40 15.57 9.07
C ILE A 113 15.70 16.10 7.81
N VAL A 114 15.34 15.22 6.89
CA VAL A 114 14.45 15.51 5.75
C VAL A 114 13.07 14.95 6.08
N TYR A 115 12.11 15.82 6.27
CA TYR A 115 10.72 15.43 6.54
C TYR A 115 9.84 15.66 5.31
N LEU A 116 9.16 14.62 4.85
CA LEU A 116 8.16 14.77 3.79
C LEU A 116 6.80 15.13 4.41
N GLY A 117 6.45 16.40 4.34
CA GLY A 117 5.20 16.98 4.82
C GLY A 117 4.10 16.98 3.75
N SER A 118 2.97 17.61 4.07
CA SER A 118 1.86 17.88 3.17
C SER A 118 1.69 19.38 2.97
N MET A 119 1.18 19.80 1.81
CA MET A 119 0.71 21.17 1.61
C MET A 119 -0.28 21.54 2.72
N GLN A 120 -0.21 22.79 3.16
CA GLN A 120 -1.04 23.32 4.26
C GLN A 120 -1.91 24.44 3.70
N PRO A 121 -3.24 24.24 3.57
CA PRO A 121 -4.14 25.33 3.23
C PRO A 121 -4.25 26.34 4.38
N GLU A 122 -4.59 27.58 4.07
CA GLU A 122 -4.73 28.65 5.08
C GLU A 122 -5.80 28.30 6.13
N ASP A 123 -6.95 27.81 5.67
CA ASP A 123 -8.06 27.36 6.53
C ASP A 123 -8.01 25.83 6.70
N ASN A 124 -7.12 25.35 7.56
CA ASN A 124 -6.91 23.91 7.73
C ASN A 124 -7.75 23.33 8.86
N HIS A 125 -8.87 22.70 8.50
CA HIS A 125 -9.73 21.94 9.41
C HIS A 125 -9.59 20.42 9.28
N SER A 126 -8.70 19.93 8.39
CA SER A 126 -8.47 18.50 8.22
C SER A 126 -7.58 17.94 9.33
N PRO A 127 -8.05 17.00 10.18
CA PRO A 127 -7.24 16.37 11.22
C PRO A 127 -5.95 15.75 10.65
N HIS A 128 -6.02 15.20 9.45
CA HIS A 128 -4.86 14.61 8.78
C HIS A 128 -3.79 15.67 8.44
N LEU A 129 -4.17 16.80 7.86
CA LEU A 129 -3.22 17.88 7.53
C LEU A 129 -2.68 18.55 8.80
N GLN A 130 -3.51 18.70 9.85
CA GLN A 130 -3.06 19.18 11.15
C GLN A 130 -2.04 18.25 11.80
N ALA A 131 -2.25 16.93 11.71
CA ALA A 131 -1.33 15.93 12.20
C ALA A 131 0.04 16.00 11.49
N ARG A 132 0.04 16.20 10.17
CA ARG A 132 1.26 16.40 9.37
C ARG A 132 1.99 17.68 9.76
N LYS A 133 1.26 18.77 9.97
CA LYS A 133 1.82 20.04 10.46
C LYS A 133 2.45 19.86 11.84
N LEU A 134 1.73 19.22 12.77
CA LEU A 134 2.23 18.95 14.12
C LEU A 134 3.55 18.16 14.10
N THR A 135 3.65 17.14 13.28
CA THR A 135 4.91 16.36 13.12
C THR A 135 6.06 17.26 12.68
N GLY A 136 5.86 18.12 11.67
CA GLY A 136 6.87 19.07 11.22
C GLY A 136 7.26 20.08 12.33
N ASP A 137 6.28 20.63 13.03
CA ASP A 137 6.50 21.58 14.14
C ASP A 137 7.35 20.92 15.25
N LEU A 138 7.03 19.69 15.64
CA LEU A 138 7.76 18.95 16.67
C LEU A 138 9.19 18.60 16.23
N LEU A 139 9.37 18.10 15.01
CA LEU A 139 10.72 17.77 14.51
C LEU A 139 11.63 19.00 14.50
N ARG A 140 11.12 20.19 14.15
CA ARG A 140 11.88 21.45 14.17
C ARG A 140 12.27 21.94 15.57
N MET A 141 11.72 21.33 16.64
CA MET A 141 12.19 21.56 18.01
C MET A 141 13.52 20.85 18.32
N SER A 142 13.99 19.99 17.42
CA SER A 142 15.31 19.36 17.50
C SER A 142 16.44 20.40 17.37
N THR A 143 17.60 20.08 17.95
CA THR A 143 18.85 20.81 17.66
C THR A 143 19.45 20.47 16.30
N ILE A 144 18.94 19.42 15.65
CA ILE A 144 19.34 18.99 14.31
C ILE A 144 18.52 19.76 13.28
N PRO A 145 19.12 20.35 12.25
CA PRO A 145 18.41 21.06 11.19
C PRO A 145 17.40 20.16 10.48
N VAL A 146 16.19 20.69 10.24
CA VAL A 146 15.09 20.00 9.57
C VAL A 146 14.74 20.70 8.27
N THR A 147 14.81 19.96 7.16
CA THR A 147 14.22 20.38 5.89
C THR A 147 12.87 19.70 5.74
N GLU A 148 11.78 20.44 5.95
CA GLU A 148 10.43 19.98 5.65
C GLU A 148 10.11 20.24 4.18
N MET A 149 9.95 19.16 3.39
CA MET A 149 9.47 19.25 2.03
C MET A 149 7.98 18.94 1.97
N ARG A 150 7.16 19.93 1.66
CA ARG A 150 5.71 19.80 1.51
C ARG A 150 5.35 19.46 0.09
N THR A 151 4.47 18.50 -0.10
CA THR A 151 3.95 18.14 -1.43
C THR A 151 2.44 17.90 -1.40
N GLY A 152 1.82 18.06 -2.56
CA GLY A 152 0.42 17.72 -2.80
C GLY A 152 0.27 16.28 -3.33
N ILE A 153 -0.53 16.13 -4.40
CA ILE A 153 -0.76 14.84 -5.05
C ILE A 153 0.47 14.38 -5.82
N VAL A 154 0.88 13.13 -5.58
CA VAL A 154 1.95 12.47 -6.33
C VAL A 154 1.34 11.57 -7.41
N ILE A 155 1.75 11.77 -8.65
CA ILE A 155 1.37 10.91 -9.79
C ILE A 155 2.39 9.78 -9.89
N GLY A 156 1.94 8.57 -9.62
CA GLY A 156 2.75 7.37 -9.69
C GLY A 156 1.94 6.14 -9.30
N ALA A 157 2.32 4.99 -9.83
CA ALA A 157 1.64 3.72 -9.56
C ALA A 157 1.71 3.35 -8.08
N GLY A 158 0.56 3.10 -7.46
CA GLY A 158 0.45 2.82 -6.03
C GLY A 158 0.28 4.07 -5.14
N SER A 159 0.39 5.29 -5.69
CA SER A 159 0.00 6.50 -4.97
C SER A 159 -1.50 6.46 -4.69
N ALA A 160 -1.89 6.63 -3.43
CA ALA A 160 -3.28 6.50 -3.04
C ALA A 160 -4.22 7.45 -3.82
N ALA A 161 -3.80 8.70 -4.05
CA ALA A 161 -4.58 9.67 -4.82
C ALA A 161 -4.71 9.28 -6.31
N PHE A 162 -3.62 8.79 -6.90
CA PHE A 162 -3.63 8.30 -8.27
C PHE A 162 -4.51 7.05 -8.40
N GLU A 163 -4.43 6.11 -7.48
CA GLU A 163 -5.22 4.87 -7.50
C GLU A 163 -6.72 5.12 -7.27
N VAL A 164 -7.09 6.08 -6.43
CA VAL A 164 -8.50 6.51 -6.31
C VAL A 164 -9.04 7.00 -7.66
N MET A 165 -8.31 7.89 -8.31
CA MET A 165 -8.70 8.44 -9.60
C MET A 165 -8.79 7.35 -10.67
N ARG A 166 -7.80 6.48 -10.70
CA ARG A 166 -7.71 5.34 -11.60
C ARG A 166 -8.88 4.38 -11.41
N ASP A 167 -9.15 3.94 -10.17
CA ASP A 167 -10.25 3.04 -9.87
C ASP A 167 -11.60 3.65 -10.27
N MET A 168 -11.80 4.94 -10.05
CA MET A 168 -13.01 5.62 -10.53
C MET A 168 -13.14 5.55 -12.04
N VAL A 169 -12.07 5.85 -12.78
CA VAL A 169 -12.10 5.86 -14.26
C VAL A 169 -12.24 4.45 -14.84
N TYR A 170 -11.58 3.45 -14.26
CA TYR A 170 -11.65 2.08 -14.78
C TYR A 170 -12.93 1.34 -14.38
N ASN A 171 -13.45 1.61 -13.18
CA ASN A 171 -14.57 0.86 -12.62
C ASN A 171 -15.95 1.50 -12.86
N LEU A 172 -16.02 2.81 -13.12
CA LEU A 172 -17.29 3.50 -13.31
C LEU A 172 -17.52 3.91 -14.77
N PRO A 173 -18.71 3.67 -15.34
CA PRO A 173 -19.08 4.19 -16.66
C PRO A 173 -19.32 5.70 -16.64
N VAL A 174 -19.86 6.22 -15.53
CA VAL A 174 -20.12 7.64 -15.27
C VAL A 174 -19.50 8.04 -13.95
N LEU A 175 -18.70 9.09 -13.96
CA LEU A 175 -18.08 9.67 -12.79
C LEU A 175 -18.93 10.87 -12.31
N THR A 176 -19.35 10.83 -11.06
CA THR A 176 -20.16 11.90 -10.44
C THR A 176 -19.45 12.47 -9.22
N PRO A 177 -18.25 13.08 -9.37
CA PRO A 177 -17.51 13.60 -8.24
C PRO A 177 -18.25 14.80 -7.61
N PRO A 178 -18.17 14.96 -6.27
CA PRO A 178 -18.70 16.11 -5.56
C PRO A 178 -17.97 17.43 -5.88
N ARG A 179 -18.35 18.51 -5.21
CA ARG A 179 -17.82 19.87 -5.46
C ARG A 179 -16.30 20.00 -5.36
N TRP A 180 -15.63 19.17 -4.54
CA TRP A 180 -14.18 19.19 -4.37
C TRP A 180 -13.40 19.00 -5.70
N VAL A 181 -14.01 18.42 -6.71
CA VAL A 181 -13.37 18.26 -8.03
C VAL A 181 -12.96 19.59 -8.68
N ARG A 182 -13.53 20.71 -8.19
CA ARG A 182 -13.19 22.06 -8.67
C ARG A 182 -11.97 22.66 -8.00
N SER A 183 -11.59 22.15 -6.81
CA SER A 183 -10.38 22.60 -6.12
C SER A 183 -9.15 22.28 -6.96
N LYS A 184 -8.11 23.09 -6.77
CA LYS A 184 -6.88 23.05 -7.57
C LYS A 184 -5.69 22.57 -6.75
N SER A 185 -4.76 21.91 -7.40
CA SER A 185 -3.46 21.56 -6.83
C SER A 185 -2.39 21.54 -7.94
N SER A 186 -1.14 21.36 -7.54
CA SER A 186 0.01 21.19 -8.44
C SER A 186 0.56 19.76 -8.33
N PRO A 187 -0.06 18.75 -9.00
CA PRO A 187 0.38 17.38 -8.93
C PRO A 187 1.82 17.22 -9.42
N ILE A 188 2.61 16.43 -8.70
CA ILE A 188 4.02 16.17 -9.05
C ILE A 188 4.23 14.70 -9.45
N ALA A 189 5.06 14.46 -10.47
CA ALA A 189 5.48 13.11 -10.83
C ALA A 189 6.33 12.49 -9.71
N LEU A 190 6.14 11.20 -9.43
CA LEU A 190 6.92 10.47 -8.42
C LEU A 190 8.43 10.61 -8.66
N GLU A 191 8.88 10.52 -9.90
CA GLU A 191 10.29 10.65 -10.27
C GLU A 191 10.87 12.01 -9.85
N ASN A 192 10.18 13.11 -10.13
CA ASN A 192 10.61 14.44 -9.69
C ASN A 192 10.65 14.56 -8.16
N LEU A 193 9.68 13.97 -7.45
CA LEU A 193 9.66 13.95 -5.99
C LEU A 193 10.87 13.19 -5.43
N LEU A 194 11.22 12.03 -6.00
CA LEU A 194 12.39 11.24 -5.60
C LEU A 194 13.70 11.98 -5.86
N ASN A 195 13.82 12.68 -7.00
CA ASN A 195 14.98 13.50 -7.32
C ASN A 195 15.15 14.66 -6.32
N TYR A 196 14.06 15.31 -5.92
CA TYR A 196 14.12 16.34 -4.87
C TYR A 196 14.57 15.75 -3.53
N LEU A 197 13.99 14.61 -3.10
CA LEU A 197 14.40 13.94 -1.85
C LEU A 197 15.89 13.53 -1.89
N GLN A 198 16.36 13.00 -3.03
CA GLN A 198 17.77 12.68 -3.24
C GLN A 198 18.64 13.94 -3.14
N GLY A 199 18.25 15.02 -3.78
CA GLY A 199 18.98 16.29 -3.70
C GLY A 199 19.06 16.80 -2.25
N LEU A 200 17.95 16.79 -1.51
CA LEU A 200 17.91 17.26 -0.12
C LEU A 200 18.78 16.43 0.82
N VAL A 201 18.89 15.10 0.64
CA VAL A 201 19.78 14.28 1.50
C VAL A 201 21.25 14.46 1.18
N THR A 202 21.58 15.07 0.05
CA THR A 202 22.97 15.36 -0.36
C THR A 202 23.43 16.78 0.02
N LEU A 203 22.48 17.68 0.24
CA LEU A 203 22.78 19.07 0.59
C LEU A 203 23.02 19.22 2.10
N PRO A 204 24.02 20.02 2.51
CA PRO A 204 24.20 20.35 3.91
C PRO A 204 23.02 21.22 4.40
N ALA A 205 22.48 20.89 5.56
CA ALA A 205 21.49 21.72 6.23
C ALA A 205 22.11 22.40 7.44
N THR A 206 21.97 23.72 7.54
CA THR A 206 22.48 24.53 8.66
C THR A 206 21.38 25.13 9.51
N GLU A 207 20.15 25.15 8.96
CA GLU A 207 18.98 25.76 9.61
C GLU A 207 17.69 24.98 9.21
N ASN A 208 16.64 25.23 9.98
CA ASN A 208 15.31 24.72 9.64
C ASN A 208 14.76 25.45 8.43
N GLN A 209 14.20 24.69 7.48
CA GLN A 209 13.56 25.27 6.31
C GLN A 209 12.32 24.49 5.88
N ILE A 210 11.39 25.20 5.27
CA ILE A 210 10.19 24.63 4.65
C ILE A 210 10.29 24.91 3.15
N LEU A 211 10.16 23.85 2.35
CA LEU A 211 10.21 23.89 0.91
C LEU A 211 8.95 23.23 0.34
N GLU A 212 8.46 23.71 -0.79
CA GLU A 212 7.27 23.16 -1.43
C GLU A 212 7.64 22.50 -2.74
N ALA A 213 7.23 21.24 -2.92
CA ALA A 213 7.46 20.45 -4.11
C ALA A 213 6.18 20.35 -4.93
N ALA A 214 6.20 20.95 -6.12
CA ALA A 214 5.08 20.98 -7.05
C ALA A 214 5.50 20.50 -8.43
N GLY A 215 4.52 19.99 -9.18
CA GLY A 215 4.66 19.76 -10.61
C GLY A 215 4.52 21.07 -11.41
N PRO A 216 4.63 21.00 -12.75
CA PRO A 216 4.70 22.20 -13.59
C PRO A 216 3.38 22.94 -13.76
N GLU A 217 2.26 22.36 -13.34
CA GLU A 217 0.93 22.90 -13.63
C GLU A 217 0.04 22.98 -12.38
N TYR A 218 -0.63 24.11 -12.20
CA TYR A 218 -1.68 24.30 -11.17
C TYR A 218 -3.05 24.12 -11.79
N ILE A 219 -3.68 22.96 -11.59
CA ILE A 219 -4.92 22.56 -12.25
C ILE A 219 -5.98 22.04 -11.28
N SER A 220 -7.26 22.10 -11.70
CA SER A 220 -8.35 21.50 -10.93
C SER A 220 -8.33 19.97 -11.03
N TYR A 221 -8.85 19.31 -9.99
CA TYR A 221 -9.02 17.86 -10.03
C TYR A 221 -9.94 17.42 -11.19
N GLN A 222 -10.91 18.28 -11.57
CA GLN A 222 -11.74 18.03 -12.75
C GLN A 222 -10.91 17.97 -14.04
N THR A 223 -9.95 18.87 -14.20
CA THR A 223 -9.02 18.87 -15.35
C THR A 223 -8.13 17.63 -15.29
N LEU A 224 -7.62 17.28 -14.11
CA LEU A 224 -6.81 16.09 -13.91
C LEU A 224 -7.58 14.80 -14.28
N PHE A 225 -8.85 14.67 -13.87
CA PHE A 225 -9.70 13.54 -14.29
C PHE A 225 -9.92 13.50 -15.81
N LYS A 226 -10.17 14.64 -16.45
CA LYS A 226 -10.35 14.68 -17.90
C LYS A 226 -9.10 14.22 -18.64
N ARG A 227 -7.91 14.68 -18.21
CA ARG A 227 -6.62 14.25 -18.79
C ARG A 227 -6.40 12.75 -18.55
N PHE A 228 -6.66 12.26 -17.35
CA PHE A 228 -6.54 10.83 -17.04
C PHE A 228 -7.47 9.99 -17.92
N ILE A 229 -8.73 10.37 -18.10
CA ILE A 229 -9.68 9.70 -19.00
C ILE A 229 -9.11 9.63 -20.42
N ALA A 230 -8.60 10.76 -20.94
CA ALA A 230 -8.01 10.82 -22.29
C ALA A 230 -6.81 9.87 -22.42
N MET A 231 -5.89 9.84 -21.42
CA MET A 231 -4.70 8.99 -21.44
C MET A 231 -5.02 7.50 -21.25
N SER A 232 -6.07 7.17 -20.49
CA SER A 232 -6.45 5.78 -20.19
C SER A 232 -7.13 5.05 -21.37
N GLY A 233 -7.47 5.74 -22.45
CA GLY A 233 -8.24 5.21 -23.58
C GLY A 233 -9.67 4.81 -23.23
N LYS A 234 -10.16 5.16 -22.03
CA LYS A 234 -11.53 4.85 -21.60
C LYS A 234 -12.49 5.96 -21.99
N ARG A 235 -13.69 5.59 -22.46
CA ARG A 235 -14.77 6.55 -22.70
C ARG A 235 -15.61 6.66 -21.42
N ARG A 236 -15.52 7.81 -20.71
CA ARG A 236 -16.20 8.06 -19.44
C ARG A 236 -16.88 9.42 -19.45
N TRP A 237 -18.05 9.46 -18.83
CA TRP A 237 -18.77 10.71 -18.63
C TRP A 237 -18.38 11.26 -17.26
N LEU A 238 -17.99 12.53 -17.24
CA LEU A 238 -17.65 13.24 -16.00
C LEU A 238 -18.72 14.30 -15.74
N LEU A 239 -19.60 14.02 -14.80
CA LEU A 239 -20.74 14.85 -14.44
C LEU A 239 -20.62 15.28 -12.96
N PRO A 240 -19.93 16.41 -12.67
CA PRO A 240 -19.81 16.89 -11.31
C PRO A 240 -21.17 17.19 -10.71
N VAL A 241 -21.43 16.68 -9.49
CA VAL A 241 -22.67 16.88 -8.78
C VAL A 241 -22.53 17.99 -7.72
N PRO A 242 -23.56 18.80 -7.47
CA PRO A 242 -23.50 19.90 -6.49
C PRO A 242 -23.64 19.42 -5.04
N LEU A 243 -23.32 18.16 -4.76
CA LEU A 243 -23.36 17.60 -3.41
C LEU A 243 -22.16 18.06 -2.59
N PRO A 244 -22.34 18.35 -1.29
CA PRO A 244 -21.23 18.62 -0.39
C PRO A 244 -20.40 17.35 -0.19
N THR A 245 -19.12 17.53 0.16
CA THR A 245 -18.26 16.43 0.58
C THR A 245 -18.74 15.93 1.95
N SER A 246 -19.47 14.86 1.96
CA SER A 246 -20.09 14.29 3.15
C SER A 246 -19.56 12.87 3.42
N PHE A 247 -19.95 12.29 4.55
CA PHE A 247 -19.73 10.88 4.88
C PHE A 247 -20.14 9.94 3.74
N VAL A 248 -21.18 10.29 2.98
CA VAL A 248 -21.65 9.56 1.79
C VAL A 248 -20.54 9.47 0.74
N SER A 249 -19.73 10.52 0.54
CA SER A 249 -18.62 10.50 -0.42
C SER A 249 -17.52 9.52 -0.02
N VAL A 250 -17.19 9.44 1.28
CA VAL A 250 -16.19 8.48 1.80
C VAL A 250 -16.69 7.05 1.63
N TYR A 251 -17.94 6.78 2.00
CA TYR A 251 -18.55 5.46 1.83
C TYR A 251 -18.61 5.05 0.35
N PHE A 252 -19.06 5.95 -0.53
CA PHE A 252 -19.09 5.71 -1.97
C PHE A 252 -17.71 5.39 -2.54
N LEU A 253 -16.67 6.15 -2.14
CA LEU A 253 -15.29 5.85 -2.58
C LEU A 253 -14.81 4.50 -2.06
N SER A 254 -15.14 4.13 -0.83
CA SER A 254 -14.76 2.81 -0.29
C SER A 254 -15.39 1.64 -1.05
N LEU A 255 -16.55 1.86 -1.67
CA LEU A 255 -17.17 0.87 -2.55
C LEU A 255 -16.44 0.75 -3.89
N ILE A 256 -16.04 1.88 -4.49
CA ILE A 256 -15.49 1.93 -5.86
C ILE A 256 -13.99 1.69 -5.89
N THR A 257 -13.26 2.35 -4.99
CA THR A 257 -11.80 2.21 -4.91
C THR A 257 -11.40 1.06 -4.01
N SER A 258 -10.27 0.46 -4.31
CA SER A 258 -9.62 -0.54 -3.45
C SER A 258 -8.60 0.06 -2.47
N VAL A 259 -8.38 1.37 -2.53
CA VAL A 259 -7.54 2.10 -1.57
C VAL A 259 -8.14 1.95 -0.17
N PRO A 260 -7.34 1.70 0.88
CA PRO A 260 -7.82 1.60 2.25
C PRO A 260 -8.66 2.81 2.66
N THR A 261 -9.75 2.58 3.40
CA THR A 261 -10.75 3.62 3.74
C THR A 261 -10.14 4.79 4.50
N SER A 262 -9.18 4.53 5.40
CA SER A 262 -8.44 5.56 6.14
C SER A 262 -7.69 6.50 5.21
N LEU A 263 -6.99 5.95 4.20
CA LEU A 263 -6.31 6.73 3.17
C LEU A 263 -7.29 7.53 2.31
N ALA A 264 -8.37 6.90 1.85
CA ALA A 264 -9.38 7.56 1.04
C ALA A 264 -10.05 8.72 1.80
N LYS A 265 -10.34 8.54 3.10
CA LYS A 265 -10.89 9.59 3.98
C LYS A 265 -9.93 10.77 4.12
N ALA A 266 -8.67 10.50 4.41
CA ALA A 266 -7.62 11.52 4.54
C ALA A 266 -7.46 12.33 3.24
N LEU A 267 -7.46 11.67 2.08
CA LEU A 267 -7.38 12.31 0.77
C LEU A 267 -8.57 13.25 0.53
N ILE A 268 -9.82 12.77 0.74
CA ILE A 268 -11.02 13.59 0.50
C ILE A 268 -11.00 14.85 1.36
N GLN A 269 -10.56 14.75 2.60
CA GLN A 269 -10.48 15.91 3.48
C GLN A 269 -9.50 16.97 2.94
N GLY A 270 -8.38 16.54 2.35
CA GLY A 270 -7.41 17.43 1.70
C GLY A 270 -7.89 18.01 0.37
N LEU A 271 -8.77 17.29 -0.37
CA LEU A 271 -9.23 17.71 -1.70
C LEU A 271 -10.21 18.90 -1.68
N ASN A 272 -10.77 19.27 -0.53
CA ASN A 272 -11.74 20.37 -0.43
C ASN A 272 -11.11 21.77 -0.53
N HIS A 273 -9.78 21.88 -0.50
CA HIS A 273 -9.05 23.12 -0.48
C HIS A 273 -8.22 23.29 -1.75
N ASP A 274 -8.09 24.52 -2.20
CA ASP A 274 -7.07 24.86 -3.17
C ASP A 274 -5.70 24.78 -2.49
N LEU A 275 -4.75 24.13 -3.16
CA LEU A 275 -3.40 23.91 -2.65
C LEU A 275 -2.38 24.50 -3.64
N PRO A 276 -2.26 25.85 -3.67
CA PRO A 276 -1.18 26.49 -4.43
C PRO A 276 0.16 26.08 -3.80
N ALA A 277 1.20 26.03 -4.60
CA ALA A 277 2.54 25.70 -4.15
C ALA A 277 3.56 26.68 -4.71
N ASP A 278 4.44 27.20 -3.86
CA ASP A 278 5.61 27.95 -4.25
C ASP A 278 6.84 27.05 -4.27
N SER A 279 7.12 26.48 -5.45
CA SER A 279 8.25 25.59 -5.66
C SER A 279 9.52 26.32 -6.13
N GLU A 280 9.53 27.65 -6.25
CA GLU A 280 10.65 28.40 -6.82
C GLU A 280 11.93 28.23 -6.02
N LYS A 281 11.83 28.28 -4.68
CA LYS A 281 12.98 28.09 -3.78
C LYS A 281 13.58 26.68 -3.92
N LEU A 282 12.73 25.64 -3.97
CA LEU A 282 13.21 24.27 -4.14
C LEU A 282 13.80 24.04 -5.53
N GLN A 283 13.18 24.60 -6.57
CA GLN A 283 13.66 24.49 -7.94
C GLN A 283 15.01 25.19 -8.14
N LYS A 284 15.26 26.32 -7.45
CA LYS A 284 16.56 26.98 -7.46
C LYS A 284 17.62 26.16 -6.73
N LEU A 285 17.24 25.51 -5.64
CA LEU A 285 18.13 24.70 -4.83
C LEU A 285 18.51 23.38 -5.50
N ILE A 286 17.55 22.74 -6.15
CA ILE A 286 17.69 21.44 -6.82
C ILE A 286 17.05 21.59 -8.23
N PRO A 287 17.76 22.16 -9.19
CA PRO A 287 17.25 22.34 -10.55
C PRO A 287 16.98 21.00 -11.22
N GLN A 288 15.76 20.81 -11.75
CA GLN A 288 15.40 19.67 -12.57
C GLN A 288 14.30 20.02 -13.56
N THR A 289 14.19 19.24 -14.63
CA THR A 289 13.06 19.34 -15.56
C THR A 289 11.85 18.64 -14.92
N LEU A 290 10.76 19.40 -14.72
CA LEU A 290 9.52 18.83 -14.20
C LEU A 290 8.76 18.11 -15.31
N ILE A 291 8.37 16.86 -15.02
CA ILE A 291 7.62 16.01 -15.94
C ILE A 291 6.19 16.56 -16.09
N PRO A 292 5.71 16.83 -17.31
CA PRO A 292 4.33 17.24 -17.54
C PRO A 292 3.33 16.19 -17.04
N ILE A 293 2.16 16.66 -16.57
CA ILE A 293 1.13 15.78 -15.97
C ILE A 293 0.72 14.65 -16.93
N ASP A 294 0.53 14.97 -18.21
CA ASP A 294 0.11 13.97 -19.21
C ASP A 294 1.17 12.87 -19.41
N GLU A 295 2.44 13.25 -19.38
CA GLU A 295 3.56 12.31 -19.46
C GLU A 295 3.66 11.45 -18.19
N ALA A 296 3.51 12.06 -17.02
CA ALA A 296 3.51 11.36 -15.74
C ALA A 296 2.37 10.33 -15.68
N ILE A 297 1.16 10.69 -16.12
CA ILE A 297 0.02 9.76 -16.19
C ILE A 297 0.32 8.62 -17.18
N ARG A 298 0.77 8.95 -18.39
CA ARG A 298 1.07 7.96 -19.45
C ARG A 298 2.12 6.96 -18.98
N SER A 299 3.26 7.44 -18.49
CA SER A 299 4.35 6.57 -18.02
C SER A 299 3.91 5.70 -16.84
N THR A 300 3.03 6.21 -15.97
CA THR A 300 2.47 5.44 -14.87
C THR A 300 1.56 4.31 -15.37
N LEU A 301 0.70 4.59 -16.35
CA LEU A 301 -0.18 3.58 -16.93
C LEU A 301 0.58 2.50 -17.72
N GLU A 302 1.65 2.89 -18.42
CA GLU A 302 2.53 1.96 -19.13
C GLU A 302 3.27 0.99 -18.17
N LYS A 303 3.67 1.49 -17.00
CA LYS A 303 4.31 0.69 -15.95
C LYS A 303 3.35 -0.23 -15.19
N GLU A 304 2.03 -0.11 -15.37
CA GLU A 304 1.04 -0.96 -14.66
C GLU A 304 1.26 -2.46 -14.88
N GLN A 305 1.70 -2.88 -16.06
CA GLN A 305 2.02 -4.29 -16.31
C GLN A 305 3.23 -4.79 -15.52
N GLN A 306 4.14 -3.89 -15.16
CA GLN A 306 5.34 -4.22 -14.39
C GLN A 306 5.04 -4.38 -12.90
N GLN A 307 3.96 -3.79 -12.39
CA GLN A 307 3.61 -3.82 -10.96
C GLN A 307 3.44 -5.23 -10.40
N ILE A 308 2.88 -6.15 -11.18
CA ILE A 308 2.76 -7.55 -10.73
C ILE A 308 4.12 -8.23 -10.63
N MET A 309 5.08 -7.81 -11.46
CA MET A 309 6.43 -8.38 -11.48
C MET A 309 7.18 -8.07 -10.19
N ASP A 310 6.88 -6.90 -9.60
CA ASP A 310 7.53 -6.40 -8.38
C ASP A 310 6.74 -6.73 -7.12
N SER A 311 5.54 -7.33 -7.26
CA SER A 311 4.70 -7.69 -6.13
C SER A 311 5.08 -9.06 -5.55
N PRO A 312 5.63 -9.12 -4.33
CA PRO A 312 5.92 -10.39 -3.66
C PRO A 312 4.65 -11.18 -3.31
N ASP A 313 3.51 -10.52 -3.27
CA ASP A 313 2.21 -11.09 -2.93
C ASP A 313 1.67 -12.07 -3.97
N TRP A 314 1.97 -11.83 -5.25
CA TRP A 314 1.60 -12.70 -6.36
C TRP A 314 2.69 -13.71 -6.69
N GLY A 315 3.82 -13.63 -6.00
CA GLY A 315 4.99 -14.45 -6.24
C GLY A 315 5.50 -14.32 -7.68
N TYR A 316 6.27 -15.28 -8.08
CA TYR A 316 6.78 -15.38 -9.47
C TYR A 316 5.93 -16.33 -10.31
N ASP A 317 4.65 -16.58 -9.93
CA ASP A 317 3.80 -17.51 -10.64
C ASP A 317 3.45 -17.01 -12.05
N PRO A 318 3.78 -17.77 -13.11
CA PRO A 318 3.59 -17.35 -14.49
C PRO A 318 2.11 -17.21 -14.87
N ASP A 319 1.19 -17.98 -14.27
CA ASP A 319 -0.24 -17.88 -14.57
C ASP A 319 -0.81 -16.61 -13.97
N ALA A 320 -0.39 -16.21 -12.77
CA ALA A 320 -0.79 -14.95 -12.17
C ALA A 320 -0.35 -13.76 -13.04
N ARG A 321 0.90 -13.80 -13.52
CA ARG A 321 1.46 -12.78 -14.43
C ARG A 321 0.74 -12.72 -15.77
N ALA A 322 0.49 -13.87 -16.39
CA ALA A 322 -0.19 -13.94 -17.69
C ALA A 322 -1.64 -13.47 -17.62
N ARG A 323 -2.29 -13.58 -16.46
CA ARG A 323 -3.68 -13.16 -16.23
C ARG A 323 -3.81 -11.72 -15.73
N TRP A 324 -2.72 -11.09 -15.34
CA TRP A 324 -2.73 -9.68 -14.97
C TRP A 324 -3.09 -8.83 -16.18
N ARG A 325 -3.93 -7.84 -15.97
CA ARG A 325 -4.38 -6.93 -17.05
C ARG A 325 -4.20 -5.49 -16.62
N PRO A 326 -3.86 -4.60 -17.57
CA PRO A 326 -3.99 -3.18 -17.35
C PRO A 326 -5.39 -2.86 -16.85
N GLY A 327 -5.49 -2.09 -15.79
CA GLY A 327 -6.78 -1.79 -15.17
C GLY A 327 -7.05 -2.53 -13.87
N TYR A 328 -6.27 -3.55 -13.49
CA TYR A 328 -6.28 -4.06 -12.13
C TYR A 328 -5.57 -3.07 -11.20
N GLY A 329 -6.26 -2.60 -10.14
CA GLY A 329 -5.73 -1.62 -9.21
C GLY A 329 -4.51 -2.12 -8.43
N TYR A 330 -3.65 -1.19 -8.01
CA TYR A 330 -2.54 -1.50 -7.12
C TYR A 330 -3.04 -2.15 -5.81
N TYR A 331 -4.12 -1.60 -5.24
CA TYR A 331 -4.74 -2.14 -4.05
C TYR A 331 -5.84 -3.14 -4.42
N PRO A 332 -5.87 -4.35 -3.83
CA PRO A 332 -6.98 -5.27 -3.98
C PRO A 332 -8.14 -4.94 -3.04
N LYS A 333 -9.36 -5.24 -3.43
CA LYS A 333 -10.47 -5.45 -2.50
C LYS A 333 -10.14 -6.65 -1.61
N GLN A 334 -10.57 -6.61 -0.36
CA GLN A 334 -10.31 -7.70 0.57
C GLN A 334 -11.53 -8.05 1.41
N ALA A 335 -11.67 -9.33 1.71
CA ALA A 335 -12.64 -9.86 2.67
C ALA A 335 -12.03 -11.05 3.39
N GLY A 336 -12.15 -11.12 4.69
CA GLY A 336 -11.54 -12.18 5.46
C GLY A 336 -11.97 -12.19 6.91
N PHE A 337 -11.41 -13.13 7.65
CA PHE A 337 -11.65 -13.26 9.08
C PHE A 337 -10.38 -13.73 9.78
N THR A 338 -10.01 -13.01 10.83
CA THR A 338 -8.89 -13.36 11.71
C THR A 338 -9.45 -13.94 12.99
N LEU A 339 -8.89 -15.07 13.45
CA LEU A 339 -9.28 -15.78 14.67
C LEU A 339 -8.07 -16.05 15.55
N GLU A 340 -8.14 -15.67 16.81
CA GLU A 340 -7.18 -16.08 17.85
C GLU A 340 -7.45 -17.51 18.28
N THR A 341 -6.40 -18.31 18.46
CA THR A 341 -6.47 -19.72 18.86
C THR A 341 -5.27 -20.16 19.66
N SER A 342 -5.49 -21.12 20.56
CA SER A 342 -4.44 -21.82 21.32
C SER A 342 -3.83 -23.00 20.56
N ALA A 343 -4.34 -23.34 19.36
CA ALA A 343 -3.79 -24.42 18.55
C ALA A 343 -2.33 -24.13 18.14
N SER A 344 -1.50 -25.15 18.09
CA SER A 344 -0.10 -25.01 17.66
C SER A 344 0.01 -24.65 16.17
N LYS A 345 1.10 -23.96 15.80
CA LYS A 345 1.41 -23.65 14.39
C LYS A 345 1.46 -24.92 13.53
N ALA A 346 2.05 -25.98 14.06
CA ALA A 346 2.18 -27.25 13.37
C ALA A 346 0.83 -27.90 13.08
N ALA A 347 -0.07 -27.90 14.07
CA ALA A 347 -1.41 -28.46 13.92
C ALA A 347 -2.26 -27.64 12.96
N LEU A 348 -2.24 -26.30 13.05
CA LEU A 348 -2.90 -25.40 12.10
C LEU A 348 -2.41 -25.65 10.67
N TRP A 349 -1.08 -25.72 10.51
CA TRP A 349 -0.47 -25.95 9.21
C TRP A 349 -0.84 -27.32 8.63
N LYS A 350 -0.83 -28.38 9.45
CA LYS A 350 -1.23 -29.72 9.02
C LYS A 350 -2.68 -29.78 8.55
N VAL A 351 -3.60 -29.01 9.18
CA VAL A 351 -4.98 -28.91 8.72
C VAL A 351 -5.05 -28.14 7.40
N ILE A 352 -4.40 -26.97 7.28
CA ILE A 352 -4.41 -26.15 6.05
C ILE A 352 -3.89 -26.94 4.85
N GLN A 353 -2.87 -27.80 5.06
CA GLN A 353 -2.32 -28.66 4.00
C GLN A 353 -3.32 -29.69 3.45
N GLN A 354 -4.43 -29.96 4.14
CA GLN A 354 -5.48 -30.91 3.72
C GLN A 354 -6.59 -30.26 2.90
N LEU A 355 -6.46 -28.96 2.57
CA LEU A 355 -7.46 -28.22 1.79
C LEU A 355 -7.71 -28.86 0.43
N GLY A 356 -9.01 -28.91 0.03
CA GLY A 356 -9.47 -29.40 -1.28
C GLY A 356 -9.71 -30.90 -1.36
N GLY A 357 -10.15 -31.37 -2.52
CA GLY A 357 -10.48 -32.78 -2.74
C GLY A 357 -11.59 -33.30 -1.82
N ALA A 358 -11.37 -34.46 -1.18
CA ALA A 358 -12.35 -35.11 -0.32
C ALA A 358 -12.68 -34.28 0.94
N GLU A 359 -11.69 -33.59 1.54
CA GLU A 359 -11.87 -32.74 2.72
C GLU A 359 -12.60 -31.42 2.37
N GLY A 360 -12.58 -31.02 1.09
CA GLY A 360 -13.15 -29.77 0.61
C GLY A 360 -12.49 -28.54 1.26
N TYR A 361 -13.33 -27.56 1.62
CA TYR A 361 -12.86 -26.27 2.17
C TYR A 361 -13.18 -26.14 3.68
N PHE A 362 -13.34 -27.26 4.38
CA PHE A 362 -13.65 -27.38 5.83
C PHE A 362 -15.02 -26.81 6.23
N TYR A 363 -15.58 -25.87 5.46
CA TYR A 363 -16.85 -25.21 5.75
C TYR A 363 -17.62 -24.85 4.49
N ALA A 364 -18.95 -24.93 4.57
CA ALA A 364 -19.86 -24.55 3.48
C ALA A 364 -19.57 -25.24 2.13
N ASN A 365 -19.16 -26.50 2.14
CA ASN A 365 -18.78 -27.25 0.93
C ASN A 365 -19.87 -27.26 -0.16
N GLY A 366 -21.16 -27.14 0.24
CA GLY A 366 -22.27 -26.98 -0.71
C GLY A 366 -22.16 -25.72 -1.57
N LEU A 367 -21.76 -24.58 -0.97
CA LEU A 367 -21.59 -23.32 -1.71
C LEU A 367 -20.40 -23.43 -2.69
N TRP A 368 -19.31 -24.08 -2.27
CA TRP A 368 -18.17 -24.32 -3.16
C TRP A 368 -18.55 -25.21 -4.34
N LYS A 369 -19.34 -26.27 -4.12
CA LYS A 369 -19.86 -27.13 -5.20
C LYS A 369 -20.79 -26.36 -6.14
N THR A 370 -21.65 -25.49 -5.60
CA THR A 370 -22.51 -24.62 -6.43
C THR A 370 -21.68 -23.67 -7.28
N ARG A 371 -20.65 -23.03 -6.70
CA ARG A 371 -19.72 -22.16 -7.44
C ARG A 371 -18.99 -22.93 -8.56
N ALA A 372 -18.60 -24.16 -8.29
CA ALA A 372 -18.00 -25.06 -9.26
C ALA A 372 -18.91 -25.33 -10.45
N ARG A 373 -20.19 -25.67 -10.19
CA ARG A 373 -21.20 -25.91 -11.25
C ARG A 373 -21.45 -24.64 -12.09
N ILE A 374 -21.46 -23.46 -11.45
CA ILE A 374 -21.57 -22.19 -12.18
C ILE A 374 -20.36 -21.99 -13.09
N ASP A 375 -19.16 -22.33 -12.62
CA ASP A 375 -17.94 -22.24 -13.43
C ASP A 375 -17.99 -23.15 -14.66
N ASP A 376 -18.44 -24.38 -14.49
CA ASP A 376 -18.62 -25.34 -15.59
C ASP A 376 -19.66 -24.83 -16.62
N LEU A 377 -20.79 -24.28 -16.17
CA LEU A 377 -21.80 -23.66 -17.04
C LEU A 377 -21.25 -22.46 -17.82
N LEU A 378 -20.34 -21.71 -17.24
CA LEU A 378 -19.65 -20.60 -17.89
C LEU A 378 -18.47 -21.05 -18.79
N GLY A 379 -18.28 -22.37 -18.94
CA GLY A 379 -17.17 -22.95 -19.71
C GLY A 379 -15.80 -22.72 -19.05
N GLY A 380 -15.72 -22.78 -17.72
CA GLY A 380 -14.49 -22.59 -16.96
C GLY A 380 -13.48 -23.73 -17.14
N GLY A 381 -13.94 -24.96 -17.34
CA GLY A 381 -13.10 -26.13 -17.62
C GLY A 381 -12.15 -26.50 -16.47
N VAL A 382 -12.45 -26.13 -15.25
CA VAL A 382 -11.64 -26.43 -14.07
C VAL A 382 -11.77 -27.90 -13.72
N LYS A 383 -10.62 -28.61 -13.68
CA LYS A 383 -10.59 -29.99 -13.17
C LYS A 383 -10.55 -29.94 -11.64
N TYR A 384 -11.57 -30.56 -11.01
CA TYR A 384 -11.65 -30.68 -9.55
C TYR A 384 -10.78 -31.84 -9.08
N GLY A 385 -10.18 -31.67 -7.89
CA GLY A 385 -9.32 -32.65 -7.26
C GLY A 385 -8.07 -31.99 -6.65
N ARG A 386 -7.28 -32.80 -5.99
CA ARG A 386 -5.98 -32.40 -5.44
C ARG A 386 -4.95 -33.46 -5.76
N PRO A 387 -3.62 -33.16 -5.68
CA PRO A 387 -2.59 -34.17 -5.78
C PRO A 387 -2.76 -35.23 -4.69
N ASP A 388 -2.50 -36.49 -5.04
CA ASP A 388 -2.55 -37.63 -4.12
C ASP A 388 -1.32 -37.64 -3.20
N ARG A 389 -1.29 -36.72 -2.25
CA ARG A 389 -0.26 -36.61 -1.22
C ARG A 389 -0.74 -35.68 -0.07
N ASP A 390 -0.14 -35.86 1.10
CA ASP A 390 -0.53 -35.15 2.34
C ASP A 390 -0.06 -33.69 2.41
N PHE A 391 0.78 -33.23 1.50
CA PHE A 391 1.35 -31.88 1.51
C PHE A 391 1.24 -31.21 0.13
N LEU A 392 1.13 -29.90 0.16
CA LEU A 392 1.03 -29.05 -1.03
C LEU A 392 2.39 -28.50 -1.43
N LYS A 393 2.55 -28.24 -2.73
CA LYS A 393 3.71 -27.57 -3.31
C LYS A 393 3.28 -26.39 -4.20
N PRO A 394 4.12 -25.36 -4.35
CA PRO A 394 3.88 -24.32 -5.37
C PRO A 394 3.64 -24.96 -6.75
N GLY A 395 2.62 -24.46 -7.46
CA GLY A 395 2.19 -24.99 -8.75
C GLY A 395 1.08 -26.05 -8.68
N ASP A 396 0.79 -26.63 -7.51
CA ASP A 396 -0.30 -27.60 -7.35
C ASP A 396 -1.65 -26.98 -7.68
N LYS A 397 -2.50 -27.77 -8.34
CA LYS A 397 -3.90 -27.42 -8.56
C LYS A 397 -4.76 -28.12 -7.53
N ILE A 398 -5.61 -27.34 -6.86
CA ILE A 398 -6.52 -27.80 -5.82
C ILE A 398 -7.91 -27.31 -6.25
N ASP A 399 -8.73 -28.20 -6.79
CA ASP A 399 -10.03 -27.81 -7.34
C ASP A 399 -9.86 -26.58 -8.27
N GLY A 400 -10.62 -25.50 -8.03
CA GLY A 400 -10.53 -24.26 -8.79
C GLY A 400 -9.40 -23.32 -8.41
N TRP A 401 -8.34 -23.79 -7.72
CA TRP A 401 -7.23 -22.96 -7.21
C TRP A 401 -5.87 -23.50 -7.65
N LYS A 402 -4.87 -22.62 -7.72
CA LYS A 402 -3.48 -22.98 -7.91
C LYS A 402 -2.65 -22.45 -6.74
N VAL A 403 -1.81 -23.28 -6.14
CA VAL A 403 -0.85 -22.86 -5.11
C VAL A 403 0.21 -21.97 -5.74
N ILE A 404 0.25 -20.69 -5.36
CA ILE A 404 1.22 -19.70 -5.86
C ILE A 404 2.27 -19.30 -4.83
N GLY A 405 1.96 -19.49 -3.54
CA GLY A 405 2.87 -19.18 -2.45
C GLY A 405 2.71 -20.18 -1.31
N LEU A 406 3.82 -20.62 -0.76
CA LEU A 406 3.84 -21.55 0.36
C LEU A 406 5.05 -21.24 1.24
N LYS A 407 4.76 -20.75 2.45
CA LYS A 407 5.74 -20.54 3.52
C LYS A 407 5.38 -21.47 4.67
N PRO A 408 6.12 -22.55 4.91
CA PRO A 408 5.77 -23.55 5.92
C PRO A 408 5.42 -22.94 7.27
N GLN A 409 4.31 -23.38 7.87
CA GLN A 409 3.77 -22.90 9.15
C GLN A 409 3.49 -21.38 9.22
N ARG A 410 3.44 -20.68 8.10
CA ARG A 410 3.19 -19.24 8.02
C ARG A 410 2.10 -18.87 7.06
N GLU A 411 2.22 -19.30 5.80
CA GLU A 411 1.35 -18.81 4.74
C GLU A 411 1.13 -19.85 3.64
N LEU A 412 -0.13 -20.02 3.24
CA LEU A 412 -0.53 -20.65 1.99
C LEU A 412 -1.28 -19.61 1.16
N ALA A 413 -0.84 -19.39 -0.08
CA ALA A 413 -1.48 -18.49 -1.03
C ALA A 413 -1.94 -19.25 -2.27
N LEU A 414 -3.21 -19.06 -2.62
CA LEU A 414 -3.90 -19.74 -3.71
C LEU A 414 -4.39 -18.72 -4.74
N LEU A 415 -4.06 -18.94 -6.01
CA LEU A 415 -4.57 -18.16 -7.15
C LEU A 415 -5.95 -18.68 -7.54
N PHE A 416 -6.90 -17.77 -7.70
CA PHE A 416 -8.24 -18.07 -8.17
C PHE A 416 -8.23 -18.52 -9.64
N GLY A 417 -8.68 -19.73 -9.93
CA GLY A 417 -8.61 -20.35 -11.25
C GLY A 417 -9.92 -20.34 -12.03
N MET A 418 -11.05 -20.10 -11.36
CA MET A 418 -12.38 -20.10 -11.95
C MET A 418 -12.66 -18.83 -12.76
N LYS A 419 -13.65 -18.88 -13.66
CA LYS A 419 -14.08 -17.70 -14.43
C LYS A 419 -14.77 -16.67 -13.54
N ALA A 420 -14.26 -15.46 -13.56
CA ALA A 420 -14.86 -14.31 -12.89
C ALA A 420 -14.30 -13.00 -13.49
N PRO A 421 -15.00 -11.88 -13.37
CA PRO A 421 -14.56 -10.60 -13.92
C PRO A 421 -13.52 -9.93 -13.01
N GLY A 422 -12.32 -10.51 -12.93
CA GLY A 422 -11.21 -10.02 -12.12
C GLY A 422 -10.16 -11.08 -11.86
N LEU A 423 -9.18 -10.71 -11.02
CA LEU A 423 -8.12 -11.59 -10.57
C LEU A 423 -8.14 -11.65 -9.04
N GLY A 424 -8.08 -12.86 -8.48
CA GLY A 424 -8.16 -13.05 -7.04
C GLY A 424 -7.19 -14.08 -6.50
N ARG A 425 -6.93 -13.98 -5.21
CA ARG A 425 -6.21 -14.98 -4.43
C ARG A 425 -6.89 -15.20 -3.07
N LEU A 426 -6.67 -16.36 -2.50
CA LEU A 426 -7.08 -16.72 -1.14
C LEU A 426 -5.82 -17.02 -0.33
N THR A 427 -5.68 -16.42 0.84
CA THR A 427 -4.54 -16.64 1.72
C THR A 427 -4.99 -17.22 3.06
N PHE A 428 -4.15 -18.09 3.60
CA PHE A 428 -4.23 -18.60 4.96
C PHE A 428 -2.93 -18.19 5.64
N THR A 429 -3.00 -17.31 6.63
CA THR A 429 -1.81 -16.80 7.32
C THR A 429 -1.87 -17.16 8.79
N ILE A 430 -0.77 -17.70 9.32
CA ILE A 430 -0.60 -18.02 10.73
C ILE A 430 0.44 -17.06 11.30
N THR A 431 0.04 -16.29 12.33
CA THR A 431 0.95 -15.43 13.09
C THR A 431 1.07 -15.96 14.51
N ASP A 432 2.29 -16.02 15.01
CA ASP A 432 2.61 -16.51 16.36
C ASP A 432 2.79 -15.33 17.31
N HIS A 433 2.04 -15.33 18.40
CA HIS A 433 2.12 -14.33 19.46
C HIS A 433 2.69 -14.93 20.78
N GLY A 434 3.36 -16.08 20.70
CA GLY A 434 3.89 -16.80 21.83
C GLY A 434 2.85 -17.72 22.48
N GLU A 435 2.02 -17.22 23.36
CA GLU A 435 0.97 -18.01 24.03
C GLU A 435 -0.23 -18.31 23.12
N SER A 436 -0.58 -17.41 22.23
CA SER A 436 -1.66 -17.56 21.24
C SER A 436 -1.14 -17.48 19.81
N ARG A 437 -1.98 -17.88 18.85
CA ARG A 437 -1.75 -17.74 17.40
C ARG A 437 -2.97 -17.11 16.78
N SER A 438 -2.75 -16.26 15.78
CA SER A 438 -3.84 -15.81 14.94
C SER A 438 -3.82 -16.57 13.61
N LEU A 439 -5.01 -17.02 13.19
CA LEU A 439 -5.27 -17.57 11.87
C LEU A 439 -6.11 -16.57 11.08
N ASP A 440 -5.54 -16.03 10.00
CA ASP A 440 -6.24 -15.18 9.05
C ASP A 440 -6.58 -15.95 7.76
N VAL A 441 -7.86 -15.94 7.38
CA VAL A 441 -8.35 -16.50 6.11
C VAL A 441 -8.92 -15.35 5.31
N ARG A 442 -8.28 -15.00 4.16
CA ARG A 442 -8.57 -13.76 3.45
C ARG A 442 -8.55 -13.91 1.94
N ALA A 443 -9.59 -13.43 1.29
CA ALA A 443 -9.64 -13.25 -0.15
C ALA A 443 -9.18 -11.83 -0.52
N TRP A 444 -8.43 -11.76 -1.61
CA TRP A 444 -7.93 -10.55 -2.25
C TRP A 444 -8.45 -10.53 -3.68
N TRP A 445 -8.97 -9.40 -4.13
CA TRP A 445 -9.63 -9.30 -5.41
C TRP A 445 -9.29 -8.02 -6.15
N HIS A 446 -8.82 -8.15 -7.38
CA HIS A 446 -8.64 -7.03 -8.31
C HIS A 446 -9.79 -7.06 -9.33
N PRO A 447 -10.78 -6.16 -9.21
CA PRO A 447 -11.94 -6.15 -10.09
C PRO A 447 -11.58 -5.75 -11.52
N ALA A 448 -12.21 -6.39 -12.50
CA ALA A 448 -12.12 -5.99 -13.91
C ALA A 448 -13.28 -5.03 -14.25
N GLY A 449 -13.13 -3.76 -13.89
CA GLY A 449 -14.13 -2.74 -14.14
C GLY A 449 -15.41 -2.92 -13.30
N PHE A 450 -16.51 -2.31 -13.77
CA PHE A 450 -17.79 -2.31 -13.05
C PHE A 450 -18.35 -3.70 -12.78
N SER A 451 -18.27 -4.61 -13.76
CA SER A 451 -18.71 -6.01 -13.58
C SER A 451 -17.93 -6.74 -12.49
N GLY A 452 -16.62 -6.43 -12.35
CA GLY A 452 -15.78 -6.97 -11.29
C GLY A 452 -16.14 -6.45 -9.90
N LEU A 453 -16.53 -5.20 -9.79
CA LEU A 453 -17.06 -4.63 -8.55
C LEU A 453 -18.42 -5.26 -8.19
N LEU A 454 -19.35 -5.35 -9.15
CA LEU A 454 -20.65 -5.94 -8.92
C LEU A 454 -20.52 -7.39 -8.45
N TYR A 455 -19.68 -8.19 -9.11
CA TYR A 455 -19.36 -9.55 -8.68
C TYR A 455 -18.83 -9.58 -7.24
N TRP A 456 -17.86 -8.73 -6.91
CA TRP A 456 -17.29 -8.67 -5.55
C TRP A 456 -18.34 -8.42 -4.48
N PHE A 457 -19.21 -7.42 -4.70
CA PHE A 457 -20.24 -7.06 -3.72
C PHE A 457 -21.36 -8.09 -3.62
N SER A 458 -21.74 -8.74 -4.73
CA SER A 458 -22.70 -9.84 -4.71
C SER A 458 -22.19 -11.05 -3.90
N MET A 459 -20.87 -11.26 -3.88
CA MET A 459 -20.24 -12.34 -3.13
C MET A 459 -19.92 -11.98 -1.67
N MET A 460 -20.03 -10.71 -1.27
CA MET A 460 -19.61 -10.25 0.06
C MET A 460 -20.33 -11.00 1.22
N PRO A 461 -21.65 -11.23 1.21
CA PRO A 461 -22.31 -11.98 2.27
C PRO A 461 -21.76 -13.42 2.39
N ALA A 462 -21.51 -14.06 1.24
CA ALA A 462 -20.94 -15.40 1.19
C ALA A 462 -19.49 -15.39 1.73
N HIS A 463 -18.68 -14.40 1.37
CA HIS A 463 -17.31 -14.28 1.86
C HIS A 463 -17.25 -14.18 3.38
N GLN A 464 -18.06 -13.32 4.00
CA GLN A 464 -18.09 -13.14 5.45
C GLN A 464 -18.51 -14.44 6.16
N PHE A 465 -19.54 -15.11 5.66
CA PHE A 465 -20.01 -16.38 6.22
C PHE A 465 -18.97 -17.50 6.08
N ILE A 466 -18.44 -17.68 4.87
CA ILE A 466 -17.52 -18.77 4.54
C ILE A 466 -16.20 -18.63 5.29
N PHE A 467 -15.53 -17.46 5.22
CA PHE A 467 -14.19 -17.31 5.81
C PHE A 467 -14.21 -17.38 7.32
N ARG A 468 -15.26 -16.84 7.97
CA ARG A 468 -15.47 -17.01 9.41
C ARG A 468 -15.64 -18.49 9.79
N GLY A 469 -16.45 -19.21 9.02
CA GLY A 469 -16.68 -20.65 9.24
C GLY A 469 -15.42 -21.49 9.02
N MET A 470 -14.67 -21.21 7.95
CA MET A 470 -13.40 -21.86 7.64
C MET A 470 -12.37 -21.66 8.76
N ALA A 471 -12.12 -20.41 9.19
CA ALA A 471 -11.16 -20.12 10.25
C ALA A 471 -11.51 -20.84 11.55
N LYS A 472 -12.80 -20.81 11.96
CA LYS A 472 -13.27 -21.54 13.16
C LYS A 472 -13.11 -23.06 13.04
N ARG A 473 -13.43 -23.63 11.89
CA ARG A 473 -13.34 -25.07 11.67
C ARG A 473 -11.89 -25.53 11.62
N ILE A 474 -11.00 -24.82 10.92
CA ILE A 474 -9.57 -25.11 10.87
C ILE A 474 -8.98 -25.08 12.28
N ALA A 475 -9.25 -24.04 13.07
CA ALA A 475 -8.76 -23.93 14.44
C ALA A 475 -9.31 -25.04 15.35
N SER A 476 -10.57 -25.46 15.18
CA SER A 476 -11.17 -26.58 15.92
C SER A 476 -10.47 -27.91 15.61
N LEU A 477 -10.26 -28.21 14.33
CA LEU A 477 -9.58 -29.42 13.87
C LEU A 477 -8.11 -29.45 14.34
N ALA A 478 -7.43 -28.30 14.30
CA ALA A 478 -6.06 -28.19 14.79
C ALA A 478 -5.95 -28.47 16.29
N ARG A 479 -6.87 -27.93 17.13
CA ARG A 479 -6.92 -28.23 18.56
C ARG A 479 -7.18 -29.71 18.87
N GLN A 480 -8.02 -30.36 18.04
CA GLN A 480 -8.22 -31.82 18.18
C GLN A 480 -6.92 -32.59 17.88
N LYS A 481 -6.17 -32.22 16.83
CA LYS A 481 -4.89 -32.85 16.50
C LYS A 481 -3.84 -32.63 17.58
N ASP A 482 -3.78 -31.46 18.22
CA ASP A 482 -2.90 -31.19 19.37
C ASP A 482 -3.22 -32.05 20.58
N ARG A 483 -4.50 -32.40 20.81
CA ARG A 483 -4.93 -33.27 21.89
C ARG A 483 -4.60 -34.75 21.61
N CYS A 484 -4.72 -35.20 20.38
CA CYS A 484 -4.42 -36.58 19.98
C CYS A 484 -2.94 -36.85 19.81
N GLY A 485 -2.10 -35.82 19.71
CA GLY A 485 -0.64 -35.93 19.61
C GLY A 485 0.11 -35.77 20.93
N ARG A 486 -0.63 -35.55 22.04
CA ARG A 486 -0.14 -35.62 23.41
C ARG A 486 -0.52 -36.96 24.00
#